data_da80bb7f57eae35952125e5945bf52d9
#
_entry.id   da80bb7f57eae35952125e5945bf52d9
#
_cell.length_a   1.000
_cell.length_b   1.000
_cell.length_c   1.000
_cell.angle_alpha   90.00
_cell.angle_beta   90.00
_cell.angle_gamma   90.00
#
_symmetry.space_group_name_H-M   'P 1'
#
loop_
_entity.id
_entity.type
_entity.pdbx_description
1 polymer ?
#
loop_
_entity_poly.entity_id
_entity_poly.type
_entity_poly.pdbx_seq_one_letter_code
_entity_poly.pdbx_strand_id
1 'polypeptide(L)'
;LRVLHDAEDSLGSERIAQALALSGITISERAVRNYLAQMDGLGWTRNLGRRGRQLTENGREELERTLVVEKVGFIASKVDTLSYQMDFDVARRKGRVILNISTINARYARSALRVMSRIYEARLGMGHLLAVAHAGERLGKLLTPPGKVSIGTVCSVSLNGILLHANIATPSRFGGLLEMEDGRPTR
;
A
#
# COMPACT_ATOMS: atom_id res chain seq x y z
N LEU A 1 4.80 -17.93 -11.09
CA LEU A 1 5.60 -16.84 -11.66
C LEU A 1 6.60 -16.30 -10.63
N ARG A 2 6.19 -15.97 -9.38
CA ARG A 2 7.07 -15.38 -8.34
C ARG A 2 8.33 -16.23 -8.10
N VAL A 3 8.20 -17.55 -7.93
CA VAL A 3 9.35 -18.45 -7.71
C VAL A 3 10.37 -18.40 -8.86
N LEU A 4 9.89 -18.27 -10.11
CA LEU A 4 10.79 -18.13 -11.28
C LEU A 4 11.42 -16.74 -11.36
N HIS A 5 10.72 -15.72 -10.92
CA HIS A 5 11.24 -14.35 -10.84
C HIS A 5 12.37 -14.23 -9.80
N ASP A 6 12.12 -14.76 -8.59
CA ASP A 6 13.06 -14.66 -7.46
C ASP A 6 14.33 -15.51 -7.67
N ALA A 7 14.25 -16.53 -8.52
CA ALA A 7 15.40 -17.38 -8.86
C ALA A 7 16.34 -16.76 -9.88
N GLU A 8 15.93 -15.71 -10.60
CA GLU A 8 16.68 -15.05 -11.67
C GLU A 8 17.15 -15.97 -12.81
N ASP A 9 16.87 -17.27 -12.73
CA ASP A 9 17.30 -18.31 -13.67
C ASP A 9 16.16 -19.30 -13.95
N SER A 10 16.42 -20.26 -14.84
CA SER A 10 15.46 -21.32 -15.15
C SER A 10 15.40 -22.37 -14.04
N LEU A 11 14.19 -22.81 -13.72
CA LEU A 11 13.95 -23.83 -12.70
C LEU A 11 13.15 -25.02 -13.26
N GLY A 12 13.54 -26.23 -12.81
CA GLY A 12 12.75 -27.46 -13.02
C GLY A 12 11.54 -27.51 -12.08
N SER A 13 10.52 -28.28 -12.48
CA SER A 13 9.25 -28.43 -11.73
C SER A 13 9.47 -28.95 -10.31
N GLU A 14 10.44 -29.79 -10.06
CA GLU A 14 10.78 -30.28 -8.72
C GLU A 14 11.28 -29.15 -7.80
N ARG A 15 12.22 -28.35 -8.26
CA ARG A 15 12.75 -27.20 -7.50
C ARG A 15 11.67 -26.16 -7.22
N ILE A 16 10.74 -25.95 -8.19
CA ILE A 16 9.61 -25.07 -8.00
C ILE A 16 8.67 -25.63 -6.92
N ALA A 17 8.38 -26.94 -6.92
CA ALA A 17 7.56 -27.57 -5.89
C ALA A 17 8.20 -27.44 -4.50
N GLN A 18 9.53 -27.62 -4.39
CA GLN A 18 10.27 -27.44 -3.14
C GLN A 18 10.22 -25.99 -2.65
N ALA A 19 10.42 -25.00 -3.53
CA ALA A 19 10.34 -23.58 -3.17
C ALA A 19 8.92 -23.17 -2.71
N LEU A 20 7.88 -23.71 -3.34
CA LEU A 20 6.48 -23.50 -2.92
C LEU A 20 6.21 -24.14 -1.54
N ALA A 21 6.75 -25.33 -1.27
CA ALA A 21 6.61 -25.97 0.04
C ALA A 21 7.25 -25.15 1.16
N LEU A 22 8.40 -24.51 0.93
CA LEU A 22 9.01 -23.57 1.87
C LEU A 22 8.14 -22.34 2.17
N SER A 23 7.27 -21.98 1.22
CA SER A 23 6.28 -20.90 1.38
C SER A 23 4.93 -21.38 1.93
N GLY A 24 4.85 -22.63 2.42
CA GLY A 24 3.63 -23.22 2.96
C GLY A 24 2.63 -23.75 1.92
N ILE A 25 3.01 -23.78 0.64
CA ILE A 25 2.15 -24.26 -0.46
C ILE A 25 2.62 -25.67 -0.86
N THR A 26 1.89 -26.69 -0.45
CA THR A 26 2.22 -28.10 -0.77
C THR A 26 1.47 -28.54 -2.03
N ILE A 27 2.16 -28.69 -3.14
CA ILE A 27 1.64 -29.23 -4.40
C ILE A 27 2.61 -30.25 -5.01
N SER A 28 2.08 -31.21 -5.74
CA SER A 28 2.89 -32.22 -6.41
C SER A 28 3.67 -31.65 -7.59
N GLU A 29 4.81 -32.24 -7.90
CA GLU A 29 5.59 -31.87 -9.10
C GLU A 29 4.76 -32.00 -10.41
N ARG A 30 3.88 -33.01 -10.48
CA ARG A 30 2.96 -33.18 -11.62
C ARG A 30 2.02 -31.98 -11.76
N ALA A 31 1.47 -31.48 -10.65
CA ALA A 31 0.61 -30.30 -10.66
C ALA A 31 1.42 -29.06 -11.09
N VAL A 32 2.64 -28.90 -10.61
CA VAL A 32 3.55 -27.82 -11.04
C VAL A 32 3.75 -27.87 -12.55
N ARG A 33 4.03 -29.07 -13.13
CA ARG A 33 4.20 -29.21 -14.57
C ARG A 33 2.97 -28.81 -15.37
N ASN A 34 1.77 -29.16 -14.88
CA ASN A 34 0.50 -28.78 -15.52
C ASN A 34 0.30 -27.26 -15.52
N TYR A 35 0.52 -26.60 -14.38
CA TYR A 35 0.45 -25.14 -14.30
C TYR A 35 1.49 -24.45 -15.20
N LEU A 36 2.72 -24.95 -15.23
CA LEU A 36 3.76 -24.41 -16.08
C LEU A 36 3.42 -24.56 -17.57
N ALA A 37 2.80 -25.68 -17.98
CA ALA A 37 2.33 -25.84 -19.36
C ALA A 37 1.23 -24.84 -19.73
N GLN A 38 0.32 -24.52 -18.81
CA GLN A 38 -0.66 -23.46 -19.02
C GLN A 38 0.00 -22.08 -19.14
N MET A 39 0.98 -21.78 -18.28
CA MET A 39 1.74 -20.52 -18.33
C MET A 39 2.57 -20.41 -19.62
N ASP A 40 3.11 -21.52 -20.13
CA ASP A 40 3.77 -21.55 -21.44
C ASP A 40 2.78 -21.17 -22.56
N GLY A 41 1.54 -21.73 -22.52
CA GLY A 41 0.47 -21.41 -23.47
C GLY A 41 0.02 -19.94 -23.42
N LEU A 42 0.09 -19.30 -22.26
CA LEU A 42 -0.18 -17.88 -22.06
C LEU A 42 1.01 -16.97 -22.42
N GLY A 43 2.16 -17.55 -22.76
CA GLY A 43 3.37 -16.81 -23.09
C GLY A 43 4.06 -16.19 -21.86
N TRP A 44 3.69 -16.58 -20.64
CA TRP A 44 4.30 -16.07 -19.40
C TRP A 44 5.58 -16.78 -19.01
N THR A 45 5.74 -18.03 -19.44
CA THR A 45 6.94 -18.83 -19.26
C THR A 45 7.40 -19.43 -20.57
N ARG A 46 8.67 -19.79 -20.64
CA ARG A 46 9.27 -20.49 -21.77
C ARG A 46 9.94 -21.77 -21.28
N ASN A 47 9.61 -22.88 -21.91
CA ASN A 47 10.22 -24.18 -21.65
C ASN A 47 11.60 -24.27 -22.33
N LEU A 48 12.64 -24.49 -21.53
CA LEU A 48 14.04 -24.67 -21.98
C LEU A 48 14.49 -26.14 -21.96
N GLY A 49 13.55 -27.07 -22.00
CA GLY A 49 13.80 -28.51 -21.96
C GLY A 49 14.39 -28.95 -20.63
N ARG A 50 15.59 -29.59 -20.65
CA ARG A 50 16.25 -30.09 -19.44
C ARG A 50 16.65 -28.99 -18.45
N ARG A 51 16.78 -27.75 -18.89
CA ARG A 51 17.09 -26.60 -18.03
C ARG A 51 15.89 -26.11 -17.23
N GLY A 52 14.71 -26.60 -17.51
CA GLY A 52 13.46 -26.18 -16.85
C GLY A 52 12.76 -25.05 -17.58
N ARG A 53 12.10 -24.17 -16.85
CA ARG A 53 11.36 -23.02 -17.39
C ARG A 53 11.90 -21.71 -16.88
N GLN A 54 11.80 -20.71 -17.72
CA GLN A 54 12.23 -19.34 -17.47
C GLN A 54 11.04 -18.39 -17.63
N LEU A 55 11.00 -17.35 -16.83
CA LEU A 55 10.02 -16.29 -16.94
C LEU A 55 10.28 -15.46 -18.20
N THR A 56 9.25 -15.16 -18.98
CA THR A 56 9.31 -14.25 -20.13
C THR A 56 9.08 -12.81 -19.69
N GLU A 57 9.27 -11.84 -20.58
CA GLU A 57 8.94 -10.45 -20.32
C GLU A 57 7.43 -10.28 -20.02
N ASN A 58 6.56 -10.89 -20.84
CA ASN A 58 5.12 -10.90 -20.58
C ASN A 58 4.77 -11.52 -19.21
N GLY A 59 5.52 -12.54 -18.79
CA GLY A 59 5.35 -13.13 -17.47
C GLY A 59 5.80 -12.22 -16.33
N ARG A 60 6.80 -11.37 -16.54
CA ARG A 60 7.21 -10.34 -15.59
C ARG A 60 6.14 -9.26 -15.43
N GLU A 61 5.65 -8.74 -16.55
CA GLU A 61 4.57 -7.76 -16.56
C GLU A 61 3.30 -8.29 -15.85
N GLU A 62 2.93 -9.54 -16.13
CA GLU A 62 1.78 -10.16 -15.46
C GLU A 62 2.00 -10.35 -13.95
N LEU A 63 3.20 -10.74 -13.54
CA LEU A 63 3.55 -10.82 -12.12
C LEU A 63 3.44 -9.45 -11.44
N GLU A 64 3.97 -8.39 -12.07
CA GLU A 64 3.88 -7.03 -11.55
C GLU A 64 2.43 -6.57 -11.42
N ARG A 65 1.59 -6.82 -12.44
CA ARG A 65 0.14 -6.53 -12.39
C ARG A 65 -0.53 -7.26 -11.22
N THR A 66 -0.24 -8.53 -11.03
CA THR A 66 -0.79 -9.33 -9.92
C THR A 66 -0.36 -8.77 -8.57
N LEU A 67 0.92 -8.38 -8.42
CA LEU A 67 1.44 -7.77 -7.20
C LEU A 67 0.78 -6.42 -6.90
N VAL A 68 0.47 -5.63 -7.91
CA VAL A 68 -0.27 -4.37 -7.76
C VAL A 68 -1.69 -4.64 -7.25
N VAL A 69 -2.40 -5.61 -7.83
CA VAL A 69 -3.76 -5.98 -7.40
C VAL A 69 -3.77 -6.48 -5.95
N GLU A 70 -2.83 -7.34 -5.55
CA GLU A 70 -2.70 -7.80 -4.17
C GLU A 70 -2.45 -6.62 -3.20
N LYS A 71 -1.56 -5.70 -3.55
CA LYS A 71 -1.27 -4.50 -2.74
C LYS A 71 -2.48 -3.58 -2.64
N VAL A 72 -3.18 -3.34 -3.74
CA VAL A 72 -4.38 -2.51 -3.76
C VAL A 72 -5.50 -3.14 -2.92
N GLY A 73 -5.73 -4.45 -3.04
CA GLY A 73 -6.71 -5.17 -2.23
C GLY A 73 -6.41 -5.09 -0.72
N PHE A 74 -5.14 -5.24 -0.33
CA PHE A 74 -4.72 -5.08 1.07
C PHE A 74 -4.94 -3.64 1.57
N ILE A 75 -4.61 -2.64 0.77
CA ILE A 75 -4.81 -1.22 1.14
C ILE A 75 -6.30 -0.92 1.25
N ALA A 76 -7.12 -1.36 0.31
CA ALA A 76 -8.58 -1.17 0.35
C ALA A 76 -9.19 -1.77 1.62
N SER A 77 -8.86 -3.03 1.94
CA SER A 77 -9.32 -3.68 3.18
C SER A 77 -8.88 -2.94 4.44
N LYS A 78 -7.68 -2.39 4.44
CA LYS A 78 -7.18 -1.59 5.58
C LYS A 78 -7.91 -0.25 5.69
N VAL A 79 -8.19 0.41 4.55
CA VAL A 79 -9.00 1.65 4.50
C VAL A 79 -10.40 1.39 5.05
N ASP A 80 -11.07 0.33 4.61
CA ASP A 80 -12.41 -0.03 5.07
C ASP A 80 -12.42 -0.33 6.58
N THR A 81 -11.44 -1.11 7.06
CA THR A 81 -11.30 -1.41 8.50
C THR A 81 -11.12 -0.15 9.33
N LEU A 82 -10.25 0.77 8.89
CA LEU A 82 -10.03 2.03 9.61
C LEU A 82 -11.26 2.92 9.58
N SER A 83 -11.97 3.00 8.45
CA SER A 83 -13.21 3.76 8.31
C SER A 83 -14.30 3.25 9.26
N TYR A 84 -14.44 1.94 9.38
CA TYR A 84 -15.38 1.30 10.29
C TYR A 84 -15.02 1.52 11.79
N GLN A 85 -13.73 1.49 12.13
CA GLN A 85 -13.24 1.69 13.50
C GLN A 85 -13.22 3.15 13.95
N MET A 86 -13.36 4.09 13.02
CA MET A 86 -13.45 5.51 13.34
C MET A 86 -14.77 5.81 14.04
N ASP A 87 -14.77 6.71 15.02
CA ASP A 87 -15.95 7.07 15.80
C ASP A 87 -16.08 8.59 16.01
N PHE A 88 -15.56 9.38 15.07
CA PHE A 88 -15.59 10.84 15.16
C PHE A 88 -16.99 11.41 14.91
N ASP A 89 -17.56 12.03 15.94
CA ASP A 89 -18.81 12.79 15.87
C ASP A 89 -18.50 14.23 15.43
N VAL A 90 -18.96 14.58 14.23
CA VAL A 90 -18.71 15.91 13.63
C VAL A 90 -19.41 17.02 14.42
N ALA A 91 -20.62 16.78 14.93
CA ALA A 91 -21.40 17.78 15.66
C ALA A 91 -20.77 18.10 17.03
N ARG A 92 -20.33 17.06 17.72
CA ARG A 92 -19.67 17.17 19.04
C ARG A 92 -18.18 17.46 18.94
N ARG A 93 -17.58 17.34 17.76
CA ARG A 93 -16.15 17.44 17.49
C ARG A 93 -15.31 16.53 18.41
N LYS A 94 -15.79 15.32 18.65
CA LYS A 94 -15.20 14.36 19.59
C LYS A 94 -15.14 12.97 18.97
N GLY A 95 -14.10 12.21 19.34
CA GLY A 95 -13.87 10.86 18.84
C GLY A 95 -12.53 10.73 18.14
N ARG A 96 -12.31 9.59 17.46
CA ARG A 96 -11.08 9.24 16.78
C ARG A 96 -11.18 9.52 15.29
N VAL A 97 -10.15 10.17 14.73
CA VAL A 97 -9.95 10.37 13.31
C VAL A 97 -8.78 9.52 12.80
N ILE A 98 -8.75 9.25 11.52
CA ILE A 98 -7.66 8.50 10.90
C ILE A 98 -6.53 9.46 10.56
N LEU A 99 -5.31 9.12 10.97
CA LEU A 99 -4.11 9.90 10.71
C LEU A 99 -3.16 9.18 9.74
N ASN A 100 -2.54 9.97 8.86
CA ASN A 100 -1.29 9.59 8.20
C ASN A 100 -0.14 10.00 9.12
N ILE A 101 0.69 9.04 9.54
CA ILE A 101 1.81 9.30 10.43
C ILE A 101 3.11 9.15 9.65
N SER A 102 3.91 10.21 9.66
CA SER A 102 5.26 10.24 9.08
C SER A 102 6.28 10.47 10.20
N THR A 103 7.41 9.75 10.14
CA THR A 103 8.50 9.90 11.10
C THR A 103 9.70 10.48 10.37
N ILE A 104 10.18 11.62 10.84
CA ILE A 104 11.31 12.36 10.27
C ILE A 104 12.44 12.51 11.28
N ASN A 105 13.64 12.84 10.81
CA ASN A 105 14.74 13.19 11.71
C ASN A 105 14.42 14.51 12.41
N ALA A 106 14.64 14.57 13.73
CA ALA A 106 14.31 15.73 14.57
C ALA A 106 14.94 17.04 14.07
N ARG A 107 16.12 16.97 13.44
CA ARG A 107 16.80 18.16 12.85
C ARG A 107 15.97 18.85 11.76
N TYR A 108 15.07 18.10 11.09
CA TYR A 108 14.21 18.65 10.02
C TYR A 108 12.83 19.08 10.51
N ALA A 109 12.48 18.85 11.77
CA ALA A 109 11.13 19.11 12.29
C ALA A 109 10.69 20.55 12.07
N ARG A 110 11.54 21.53 12.40
CA ARG A 110 11.23 22.97 12.23
C ARG A 110 10.98 23.34 10.77
N SER A 111 11.81 22.85 9.84
CA SER A 111 11.63 23.13 8.41
C SER A 111 10.40 22.44 7.84
N ALA A 112 10.14 21.20 8.25
CA ALA A 112 8.93 20.48 7.84
C ALA A 112 7.66 21.20 8.30
N LEU A 113 7.57 21.60 9.57
CA LEU A 113 6.43 22.33 10.11
C LEU A 113 6.21 23.68 9.39
N ARG A 114 7.27 24.38 9.03
CA ARG A 114 7.17 25.63 8.25
C ARG A 114 6.57 25.39 6.85
N VAL A 115 6.99 24.32 6.17
CA VAL A 115 6.42 23.96 4.86
C VAL A 115 4.95 23.55 5.00
N MET A 116 4.63 22.75 6.01
CA MET A 116 3.25 22.31 6.28
C MET A 116 2.32 23.47 6.60
N SER A 117 2.77 24.46 7.37
CA SER A 117 2.01 25.69 7.66
C SER A 117 1.59 26.38 6.36
N ARG A 118 2.52 26.54 5.42
CA ARG A 118 2.22 27.16 4.10
C ARG A 118 1.21 26.36 3.30
N ILE A 119 1.27 25.01 3.35
CA ILE A 119 0.30 24.14 2.68
C ILE A 119 -1.09 24.32 3.29
N TYR A 120 -1.19 24.42 4.62
CA TYR A 120 -2.46 24.64 5.31
C TYR A 120 -3.02 26.04 5.07
N GLU A 121 -2.19 27.07 5.04
CA GLU A 121 -2.57 28.44 4.67
C GLU A 121 -3.13 28.49 3.24
N ALA A 122 -2.53 27.71 2.31
CA ALA A 122 -3.02 27.54 0.95
C ALA A 122 -4.27 26.65 0.81
N ARG A 123 -4.77 26.07 1.92
CA ARG A 123 -5.95 25.17 1.96
C ARG A 123 -5.80 23.91 1.09
N LEU A 124 -4.58 23.42 0.92
CA LEU A 124 -4.28 22.21 0.13
C LEU A 124 -4.28 20.92 0.97
N GLY A 125 -4.50 21.01 2.28
CA GLY A 125 -4.52 19.87 3.18
C GLY A 125 -5.93 19.48 3.63
N MET A 126 -6.04 18.29 4.24
CA MET A 126 -7.27 17.82 4.92
C MET A 126 -7.37 18.47 6.32
N GLY A 127 -7.87 19.70 6.37
CA GLY A 127 -7.97 20.48 7.62
C GLY A 127 -6.64 21.08 8.07
N HIS A 128 -6.61 21.56 9.33
CA HIS A 128 -5.48 22.29 9.89
C HIS A 128 -4.86 21.58 11.12
N LEU A 129 -5.39 20.40 11.46
CA LEU A 129 -4.98 19.68 12.66
C LEU A 129 -3.71 18.88 12.40
N LEU A 130 -2.76 19.05 13.30
CA LEU A 130 -1.48 18.37 13.29
C LEU A 130 -1.25 17.75 14.66
N ALA A 131 -0.89 16.48 14.70
CA ALA A 131 -0.41 15.80 15.88
C ALA A 131 1.10 15.65 15.80
N VAL A 132 1.81 15.95 16.88
CA VAL A 132 3.27 15.81 16.94
C VAL A 132 3.63 14.96 18.16
N ALA A 133 4.56 14.03 17.99
CA ALA A 133 5.13 13.24 19.06
C ALA A 133 6.66 13.27 18.97
N HIS A 134 7.31 13.57 20.10
CA HIS A 134 8.77 13.58 20.23
C HIS A 134 9.31 12.17 20.51
N ALA A 135 10.64 12.03 20.47
CA ALA A 135 11.32 10.77 20.78
C ALA A 135 10.84 10.22 22.15
N GLY A 136 10.45 8.95 22.17
CA GLY A 136 9.88 8.27 23.35
C GLY A 136 8.39 8.48 23.56
N GLU A 137 7.74 9.42 22.87
CA GLU A 137 6.28 9.61 22.92
C GLU A 137 5.56 8.72 21.89
N ARG A 138 4.28 8.48 22.14
CA ARG A 138 3.41 7.70 21.25
C ARG A 138 2.45 8.61 20.47
N LEU A 139 2.30 8.29 19.18
CA LEU A 139 1.22 8.81 18.35
C LEU A 139 0.35 7.62 17.91
N GLY A 140 -0.79 7.43 18.55
CA GLY A 140 -1.56 6.21 18.45
C GLY A 140 -0.77 4.99 18.91
N LYS A 141 -0.62 3.98 18.05
CA LYS A 141 0.17 2.77 18.34
C LYS A 141 1.68 2.93 18.06
N LEU A 142 2.07 3.96 17.33
CA LEU A 142 3.46 4.20 16.95
C LEU A 142 4.24 4.85 18.09
N LEU A 143 5.33 4.22 18.52
CA LEU A 143 6.33 4.83 19.41
C LEU A 143 7.35 5.59 18.54
N THR A 144 7.57 6.87 18.84
CA THR A 144 8.55 7.69 18.10
C THR A 144 9.99 7.29 18.49
N PRO A 145 10.82 6.87 17.52
CA PRO A 145 12.18 6.42 17.79
C PRO A 145 13.08 7.55 18.28
N PRO A 146 14.22 7.24 18.96
CA PRO A 146 15.22 8.21 19.34
C PRO A 146 15.73 9.05 18.15
N GLY A 147 15.92 10.34 18.34
CA GLY A 147 16.38 11.27 17.31
C GLY A 147 15.37 11.58 16.19
N LYS A 148 14.12 11.13 16.34
CA LYS A 148 13.03 11.35 15.40
C LYS A 148 11.90 12.16 16.01
N VAL A 149 11.05 12.70 15.13
CA VAL A 149 9.75 13.32 15.44
C VAL A 149 8.71 12.66 14.55
N SER A 150 7.62 12.24 15.14
CA SER A 150 6.46 11.73 14.40
C SER A 150 5.44 12.84 14.23
N ILE A 151 4.96 12.98 13.00
CA ILE A 151 3.98 14.00 12.60
C ILE A 151 2.77 13.26 12.04
N GLY A 152 1.60 13.52 12.61
CA GLY A 152 0.32 12.98 12.17
C GLY A 152 -0.54 14.07 11.53
N THR A 153 -0.99 13.82 10.30
CA THR A 153 -1.95 14.67 9.59
C THR A 153 -3.27 13.91 9.42
N VAL A 154 -4.40 14.61 9.39
CA VAL A 154 -5.69 13.96 9.14
C VAL A 154 -5.67 13.33 7.74
N CYS A 155 -6.02 12.06 7.68
CA CYS A 155 -6.11 11.30 6.44
C CYS A 155 -7.45 11.55 5.74
N SER A 156 -7.46 11.59 4.39
CA SER A 156 -8.70 11.66 3.60
C SER A 156 -9.67 10.50 3.88
N VAL A 157 -9.16 9.36 4.32
CA VAL A 157 -9.96 8.20 4.76
C VAL A 157 -10.88 8.55 5.94
N SER A 158 -10.56 9.60 6.73
CA SER A 158 -11.48 10.11 7.76
C SER A 158 -12.80 10.59 7.18
N LEU A 159 -12.79 11.16 5.97
CA LEU A 159 -14.03 11.53 5.27
C LEU A 159 -14.85 10.29 4.91
N ASN A 160 -14.21 9.22 4.43
CA ASN A 160 -14.89 7.96 4.13
C ASN A 160 -15.57 7.38 5.39
N GLY A 161 -14.89 7.42 6.54
CA GLY A 161 -15.45 6.98 7.81
C GLY A 161 -16.64 7.82 8.25
N ILE A 162 -16.57 9.16 8.15
CA ILE A 162 -17.70 10.06 8.49
C ILE A 162 -18.91 9.75 7.60
N LEU A 163 -18.70 9.59 6.30
CA LEU A 163 -19.77 9.28 5.36
C LEU A 163 -20.36 7.89 5.61
N LEU A 164 -19.51 6.90 5.90
CA LEU A 164 -19.97 5.56 6.26
C LEU A 164 -20.89 5.55 7.49
N HIS A 165 -20.54 6.30 8.53
CA HIS A 165 -21.39 6.45 9.72
C HIS A 165 -22.68 7.23 9.46
N ALA A 166 -22.73 8.01 8.39
CA ALA A 166 -23.94 8.64 7.87
C ALA A 166 -24.72 7.74 6.89
N ASN A 167 -24.39 6.44 6.79
CA ASN A 167 -24.94 5.45 5.86
C ASN A 167 -24.67 5.79 4.36
N ILE A 168 -23.59 6.53 4.09
CA ILE A 168 -23.16 6.87 2.72
C ILE A 168 -21.86 6.10 2.44
N ALA A 169 -21.96 4.98 1.73
CA ALA A 169 -20.78 4.20 1.33
C ALA A 169 -20.02 4.89 0.19
N THR A 170 -18.76 5.22 0.41
CA THR A 170 -17.89 5.88 -0.57
C THR A 170 -16.61 5.09 -0.76
N PRO A 171 -16.62 4.01 -1.56
CA PRO A 171 -15.41 3.24 -1.83
C PRO A 171 -14.44 4.07 -2.67
N SER A 172 -13.20 4.22 -2.20
CA SER A 172 -12.12 4.83 -2.99
C SER A 172 -11.73 3.88 -4.13
N ARG A 173 -11.84 4.34 -5.38
CA ARG A 173 -11.60 3.53 -6.56
C ARG A 173 -10.19 3.65 -7.10
N PHE A 174 -9.64 4.87 -7.09
CA PHE A 174 -8.28 5.15 -7.53
C PHE A 174 -7.76 6.43 -6.90
N GLY A 175 -6.44 6.61 -6.90
CA GLY A 175 -5.75 7.86 -6.61
C GLY A 175 -5.08 8.39 -7.88
N GLY A 176 -4.98 9.71 -8.01
CA GLY A 176 -4.39 10.34 -9.17
C GLY A 176 -3.76 11.69 -8.83
N LEU A 177 -3.12 12.29 -9.81
CA LEU A 177 -2.60 13.65 -9.73
C LEU A 177 -3.66 14.62 -10.24
N LEU A 178 -3.85 15.72 -9.52
CA LEU A 178 -4.69 16.84 -9.93
C LEU A 178 -3.76 17.99 -10.33
N GLU A 179 -3.85 18.40 -11.58
CA GLU A 179 -3.14 19.58 -12.06
C GLU A 179 -3.82 20.85 -11.54
N MET A 180 -3.03 21.75 -10.97
CA MET A 180 -3.51 23.00 -10.38
C MET A 180 -2.80 24.17 -11.02
N GLU A 181 -3.56 25.16 -11.50
CA GLU A 181 -3.06 26.42 -12.01
C GLU A 181 -3.81 27.57 -11.32
N ASP A 182 -3.08 28.55 -10.79
CA ASP A 182 -3.64 29.70 -10.04
C ASP A 182 -4.65 29.30 -8.94
N GLY A 183 -4.41 28.17 -8.27
CA GLY A 183 -5.29 27.66 -7.20
C GLY A 183 -6.58 27.01 -7.70
N ARG A 184 -6.72 26.76 -8.99
CA ARG A 184 -7.86 26.08 -9.62
C ARG A 184 -7.44 24.78 -10.27
N PRO A 185 -8.25 23.71 -10.16
CA PRO A 185 -7.98 22.48 -10.88
C PRO A 185 -8.20 22.67 -12.39
N THR A 186 -7.25 22.20 -13.20
CA THR A 186 -7.29 22.28 -14.66
C THR A 186 -7.59 20.93 -15.32
N ARG A 187 -7.17 19.81 -14.67
CA ARG A 187 -7.42 18.43 -15.15
C ARG A 187 -7.45 17.45 -14.00
#